data_65bf3ae72c6f6ece825524e387076fed
#
_entry.id   65bf3ae72c6f6ece825524e387076fed
#
_cell.length_a   1.000
_cell.length_b   1.000
_cell.length_c   1.000
_cell.angle_alpha   90.00
_cell.angle_beta   90.00
_cell.angle_gamma   90.00
#
_symmetry.space_group_name_H-M   'P 1'
#
loop_
_entity.id
_entity.type
_entity.pdbx_description
1 polymer ?
#
loop_
_entity_poly.entity_id
_entity_poly.type
_entity_poly.pdbx_seq_one_letter_code
_entity_poly.pdbx_strand_id
1 'polypeptide(L)'
;MQIESILRAILVADPAVAEIIGTRAYQMHLPREPTFPAIVYQMISRPQDGLTGIVQARMQYTCMAESWREAADLADAVRCCLHGYRGVRDGARIEDVRYAGQHDDYDETTGIHWIPVDMIVTYLEET
;
A
#
# COMPACT_ATOMS: atom_id res chain seq x y z
N MET A 1 -4.94 12.64 -11.72
CA MET A 1 -4.19 12.27 -10.51
C MET A 1 -4.76 10.98 -9.95
N GLN A 2 -3.90 10.01 -9.67
CA GLN A 2 -4.34 8.78 -9.03
C GLN A 2 -3.62 8.66 -7.69
N ILE A 3 -4.40 8.53 -6.62
CA ILE A 3 -3.85 8.40 -5.28
C ILE A 3 -2.97 7.15 -5.15
N GLU A 4 -3.28 6.09 -5.89
CA GLU A 4 -2.49 4.86 -5.90
C GLU A 4 -1.04 5.13 -6.32
N SER A 5 -0.85 5.92 -7.38
CA SER A 5 0.48 6.27 -7.87
C SER A 5 1.26 7.15 -6.90
N ILE A 6 0.57 8.07 -6.25
CA ILE A 6 1.17 8.95 -5.24
C ILE A 6 1.67 8.12 -4.05
N LEU A 7 0.83 7.22 -3.54
CA LEU A 7 1.19 6.38 -2.41
C LEU A 7 2.30 5.40 -2.76
N ARG A 8 2.29 4.86 -3.98
CA ARG A 8 3.39 4.01 -4.44
C ARG A 8 4.71 4.76 -4.43
N ALA A 9 4.71 6.00 -4.93
CA ALA A 9 5.93 6.82 -4.94
C ALA A 9 6.46 7.04 -3.52
N ILE A 10 5.58 7.25 -2.55
CA ILE A 10 5.97 7.39 -1.14
C ILE A 10 6.58 6.08 -0.62
N LEU A 11 5.96 4.95 -0.94
CA LEU A 11 6.46 3.64 -0.48
C LEU A 11 7.84 3.32 -1.03
N VAL A 12 8.05 3.44 -2.34
CA VAL A 12 9.33 3.07 -2.96
C VAL A 12 10.45 4.07 -2.65
N ALA A 13 10.10 5.27 -2.17
CA ALA A 13 11.09 6.25 -1.72
C ALA A 13 11.47 6.04 -0.25
N ASP A 14 10.71 5.26 0.50
CA ASP A 14 11.01 4.99 1.91
C ASP A 14 12.18 4.02 2.03
N PRO A 15 13.26 4.38 2.77
CA PRO A 15 14.45 3.52 2.82
C PRO A 15 14.19 2.12 3.35
N ALA A 16 13.33 1.97 4.36
CA ALA A 16 13.04 0.65 4.95
C ALA A 16 12.28 -0.24 3.97
N VAL A 17 11.31 0.32 3.24
CA VAL A 17 10.55 -0.41 2.22
C VAL A 17 11.46 -0.74 1.03
N ALA A 18 12.21 0.24 0.55
CA ALA A 18 13.09 0.08 -0.61
C ALA A 18 14.19 -0.96 -0.36
N GLU A 19 14.69 -1.07 0.86
CA GLU A 19 15.67 -2.09 1.22
C GLU A 19 15.12 -3.50 1.04
N ILE A 20 13.82 -3.70 1.26
CA ILE A 20 13.18 -5.01 1.16
C ILE A 20 12.77 -5.33 -0.27
N ILE A 21 12.11 -4.39 -0.96
CA ILE A 21 11.51 -4.66 -2.27
C ILE A 21 12.15 -3.92 -3.46
N GLY A 22 13.05 -2.95 -3.20
CA GLY A 22 13.49 -2.05 -4.27
C GLY A 22 12.28 -1.28 -4.81
N THR A 23 11.93 -1.51 -6.06
CA THR A 23 10.75 -0.88 -6.69
C THR A 23 9.64 -1.91 -7.00
N ARG A 24 9.70 -3.10 -6.41
CA ARG A 24 8.76 -4.20 -6.70
C ARG A 24 7.41 -3.99 -6.00
N ALA A 25 6.70 -2.95 -6.40
CA ALA A 25 5.34 -2.65 -5.97
C ALA A 25 4.48 -2.54 -7.22
N TYR A 26 3.50 -3.41 -7.36
CA TYR A 26 2.72 -3.59 -8.58
C TYR A 26 1.24 -3.40 -8.33
N GLN A 27 0.57 -2.71 -9.25
CA GLN A 27 -0.87 -2.52 -9.16
C GLN A 27 -1.62 -3.76 -9.66
N MET A 28 -2.54 -4.25 -8.87
CA MET A 28 -3.50 -5.32 -9.17
C MET A 28 -2.92 -6.72 -9.28
N HIS A 29 -1.77 -6.92 -9.92
CA HIS A 29 -1.20 -8.24 -10.09
C HIS A 29 0.32 -8.19 -10.24
N LEU A 30 0.95 -9.32 -9.95
CA LEU A 30 2.39 -9.50 -10.11
C LEU A 30 2.76 -9.61 -11.59
N PRO A 31 4.02 -9.28 -11.96
CA PRO A 31 4.52 -9.58 -13.29
C PRO A 31 4.61 -11.11 -13.50
N ARG A 32 4.88 -11.52 -14.72
CA ARG A 32 4.85 -12.93 -15.12
C ARG A 32 5.85 -13.81 -14.35
N GLU A 33 7.04 -13.29 -14.11
CA GLU A 33 8.09 -13.98 -13.35
C GLU A 33 8.49 -13.10 -12.17
N PRO A 34 7.69 -13.12 -11.08
CA PRO A 34 7.92 -12.19 -9.99
C PRO A 34 9.14 -12.55 -9.15
N THR A 35 9.79 -11.52 -8.63
CA THR A 35 10.83 -11.65 -7.61
C THR A 35 10.23 -11.24 -6.27
N PHE A 36 10.45 -12.03 -5.23
CA PHE A 36 9.96 -11.75 -3.89
C PHE A 36 11.10 -11.30 -2.98
N PRO A 37 10.84 -10.48 -1.95
CA PRO A 37 9.53 -9.92 -1.56
C PRO A 37 9.01 -8.88 -2.54
N ALA A 38 7.68 -8.74 -2.60
CA ALA A 38 7.02 -7.77 -3.46
C ALA A 38 5.71 -7.32 -2.82
N ILE A 39 5.19 -6.19 -3.29
CA ILE A 39 3.89 -5.67 -2.88
C ILE A 39 2.97 -5.65 -4.10
N VAL A 40 1.75 -6.13 -3.92
CA VAL A 40 0.65 -5.90 -4.87
C VAL A 40 -0.37 -5.01 -4.18
N TYR A 41 -0.72 -3.89 -4.80
CA TYR A 41 -1.65 -2.96 -4.18
C TYR A 41 -2.89 -2.75 -5.06
N GLN A 42 -4.00 -2.47 -4.40
CA GLN A 42 -5.26 -2.15 -5.06
C GLN A 42 -6.11 -1.27 -4.17
N MET A 43 -7.00 -0.52 -4.81
CA MET A 43 -8.03 0.25 -4.12
C MET A 43 -9.24 -0.65 -3.89
N ILE A 44 -9.67 -0.79 -2.63
CA ILE A 44 -10.82 -1.62 -2.27
C ILE A 44 -12.11 -0.82 -2.41
N SER A 45 -12.09 0.45 -1.97
CA SER A 45 -13.26 1.32 -2.04
C SER A 45 -12.82 2.78 -2.00
N ARG A 46 -13.69 3.66 -2.50
CA ARG A 46 -13.38 5.10 -2.60
C ARG A 46 -14.64 5.94 -2.38
N PRO A 47 -15.22 5.93 -1.16
CA PRO A 47 -16.33 6.83 -0.89
C PRO A 47 -15.88 8.29 -0.87
N GLN A 48 -16.72 9.17 -1.37
CA GLN A 48 -16.46 10.60 -1.43
C GLN A 48 -17.65 11.37 -0.89
N ASP A 49 -17.38 12.32 0.01
CA ASP A 49 -18.42 13.19 0.54
C ASP A 49 -18.80 14.23 -0.53
N GLY A 50 -20.08 14.26 -0.89
CA GLY A 50 -20.57 15.17 -1.92
C GLY A 50 -20.54 16.64 -1.55
N LEU A 51 -20.51 16.97 -0.26
CA LEU A 51 -20.47 18.37 0.20
C LEU A 51 -19.04 18.89 0.35
N THR A 52 -18.17 18.11 0.96
CA THR A 52 -16.80 18.54 1.27
C THR A 52 -15.80 18.14 0.19
N GLY A 53 -16.13 17.13 -0.62
CA GLY A 53 -15.20 16.56 -1.59
C GLY A 53 -14.16 15.64 -0.98
N ILE A 54 -14.22 15.40 0.33
CA ILE A 54 -13.25 14.54 1.03
C ILE A 54 -13.44 13.09 0.59
N VAL A 55 -12.34 12.46 0.18
CA VAL A 55 -12.29 11.05 -0.20
C VAL A 55 -11.68 10.25 0.94
N GLN A 56 -12.26 9.08 1.21
CA GLN A 56 -11.69 8.12 2.16
C GLN A 56 -11.46 6.81 1.43
N ALA A 57 -10.32 6.69 0.76
CA ALA A 57 -10.00 5.51 -0.01
C ALA A 57 -9.45 4.40 0.90
N ARG A 58 -9.99 3.19 0.74
CA ARG A 58 -9.43 2.01 1.39
C ARG A 58 -8.46 1.35 0.42
N MET A 59 -7.20 1.36 0.78
CA MET A 59 -6.12 0.78 -0.02
C MET A 59 -5.65 -0.50 0.65
N GLN A 60 -5.38 -1.52 -0.15
CA GLN A 60 -4.82 -2.76 0.36
C GLN A 60 -3.46 -3.01 -0.27
N TYR A 61 -2.47 -3.22 0.58
CA TYR A 61 -1.08 -3.52 0.19
C TYR A 61 -0.78 -4.95 0.60
N THR A 62 -0.80 -5.86 -0.37
CA THR A 62 -0.51 -7.28 -0.10
C THR A 62 1.00 -7.48 -0.14
N CYS A 63 1.57 -7.76 1.02
CA CYS A 63 2.99 -8.01 1.19
C CYS A 63 3.25 -9.50 0.97
N MET A 64 4.03 -9.83 -0.06
CA MET A 64 4.25 -11.21 -0.50
C MET A 64 5.72 -11.58 -0.38
N ALA A 65 5.99 -12.75 0.20
CA ALA A 65 7.35 -13.24 0.37
C ALA A 65 7.38 -14.76 0.47
N GLU A 66 8.57 -15.33 0.33
CA GLU A 66 8.77 -16.78 0.40
C GLU A 66 8.79 -17.32 1.84
N SER A 67 8.91 -16.42 2.83
CA SER A 67 8.78 -16.77 4.24
C SER A 67 7.82 -15.82 4.94
N TRP A 68 7.19 -16.31 6.00
CA TRP A 68 6.30 -15.46 6.80
C TRP A 68 7.05 -14.27 7.40
N ARG A 69 8.27 -14.50 7.88
CA ARG A 69 9.08 -13.46 8.51
C ARG A 69 9.34 -12.31 7.55
N GLU A 70 9.71 -12.61 6.32
CA GLU A 70 9.95 -11.57 5.31
C GLU A 70 8.67 -10.80 4.98
N ALA A 71 7.55 -11.51 4.84
CA ALA A 71 6.26 -10.87 4.59
C ALA A 71 5.85 -9.97 5.77
N ALA A 72 6.06 -10.43 7.00
CA ALA A 72 5.75 -9.66 8.21
C ALA A 72 6.62 -8.42 8.35
N ASP A 73 7.92 -8.55 8.06
CA ASP A 73 8.84 -7.41 8.11
C ASP A 73 8.45 -6.36 7.05
N LEU A 74 8.05 -6.81 5.88
CA LEU A 74 7.57 -5.91 4.83
C LEU A 74 6.26 -5.22 5.24
N ALA A 75 5.32 -5.96 5.83
CA ALA A 75 4.07 -5.39 6.32
C ALA A 75 4.32 -4.31 7.38
N ASP A 76 5.26 -4.55 8.29
CA ASP A 76 5.65 -3.57 9.31
C ASP A 76 6.25 -2.32 8.66
N ALA A 77 7.10 -2.48 7.66
CA ALA A 77 7.71 -1.35 6.95
C ALA A 77 6.66 -0.52 6.21
N VAL A 78 5.70 -1.17 5.56
CA VAL A 78 4.59 -0.47 4.88
C VAL A 78 3.75 0.32 5.87
N ARG A 79 3.37 -0.31 6.97
CA ARG A 79 2.59 0.35 8.02
C ARG A 79 3.33 1.55 8.60
N CYS A 80 4.60 1.39 8.94
CA CYS A 80 5.39 2.48 9.50
C CYS A 80 5.59 3.62 8.50
N CYS A 81 5.71 3.32 7.22
CA CYS A 81 5.86 4.33 6.15
C CYS A 81 4.59 5.16 5.98
N LEU A 82 3.44 4.49 5.92
CA LEU A 82 2.19 5.13 5.52
C LEU A 82 1.35 5.67 6.67
N HIS A 83 1.34 4.98 7.82
CA HIS A 83 0.48 5.39 8.93
C HIS A 83 0.87 6.78 9.44
N GLY A 84 -0.11 7.67 9.47
CA GLY A 84 0.10 9.05 9.92
C GLY A 84 0.67 9.98 8.87
N TYR A 85 0.85 9.52 7.62
CA TYR A 85 1.37 10.38 6.56
C TYR A 85 0.39 11.53 6.27
N ARG A 86 0.94 12.74 6.10
CA ARG A 86 0.20 13.94 5.74
C ARG A 86 1.05 14.77 4.80
N GLY A 87 0.41 15.39 3.82
CA GLY A 87 1.14 16.27 2.91
C GLY A 87 0.39 16.52 1.61
N VAL A 88 0.96 17.39 0.80
CA VAL A 88 0.42 17.72 -0.53
C VAL A 88 1.39 17.18 -1.58
N ARG A 89 0.88 16.35 -2.48
CA ARG A 89 1.67 15.79 -3.60
C ARG A 89 0.80 15.64 -4.83
N ASP A 90 1.30 16.09 -5.96
CA ASP A 90 0.71 15.87 -7.29
C ASP A 90 -0.80 16.15 -7.35
N GLY A 91 -1.25 17.22 -6.72
CA GLY A 91 -2.65 17.63 -6.74
C GLY A 91 -3.52 16.94 -5.68
N ALA A 92 -2.94 16.18 -4.78
CA ALA A 92 -3.66 15.58 -3.66
C ALA A 92 -3.19 16.18 -2.34
N ARG A 93 -4.15 16.62 -1.53
CA ARG A 93 -3.90 16.98 -0.14
C ARG A 93 -4.27 15.78 0.72
N ILE A 94 -3.25 15.06 1.19
CA ILE A 94 -3.46 13.91 2.06
C ILE A 94 -3.57 14.42 3.49
N GLU A 95 -4.76 14.27 4.07
CA GLU A 95 -5.06 14.74 5.42
C GLU A 95 -4.62 13.71 6.47
N ASP A 96 -4.75 12.42 6.15
CA ASP A 96 -4.40 11.34 7.05
C ASP A 96 -4.30 10.02 6.28
N VAL A 97 -3.44 9.14 6.78
CA VAL A 97 -3.40 7.74 6.37
C VAL A 97 -3.44 6.91 7.65
N ARG A 98 -4.45 6.06 7.78
CA ARG A 98 -4.69 5.30 9.00
C ARG A 98 -4.61 3.80 8.72
N TYR A 99 -3.84 3.12 9.52
CA TYR A 99 -3.79 1.65 9.50
C TYR A 99 -5.16 1.08 9.92
N ALA A 100 -5.72 0.19 9.10
CA ALA A 100 -7.05 -0.37 9.33
C ALA A 100 -7.02 -1.85 9.71
N GLY A 101 -5.91 -2.52 9.49
CA GLY A 101 -5.76 -3.93 9.87
C GLY A 101 -4.99 -4.74 8.86
N GLN A 102 -4.71 -5.98 9.21
CA GLN A 102 -4.04 -6.94 8.33
C GLN A 102 -4.36 -8.36 8.81
N HIS A 103 -4.09 -9.33 7.95
CA HIS A 103 -4.20 -10.74 8.32
C HIS A 103 -3.15 -11.54 7.56
N ASP A 104 -2.88 -12.76 8.03
CA ASP A 104 -1.95 -13.67 7.38
C ASP A 104 -2.68 -14.59 6.43
N ASP A 105 -2.06 -14.90 5.31
CA ASP A 105 -2.56 -15.87 4.35
C ASP A 105 -1.37 -16.63 3.74
N TYR A 106 -1.63 -17.81 3.19
CA TYR A 106 -0.59 -18.64 2.64
C TYR A 106 -1.11 -19.42 1.44
N ASP A 107 -0.37 -19.38 0.34
CA ASP A 107 -0.71 -20.15 -0.86
C ASP A 107 0.11 -21.44 -0.86
N GLU A 108 -0.53 -22.57 -0.62
CA GLU A 108 0.12 -23.88 -0.58
C GLU A 108 0.70 -24.29 -1.93
N THR A 109 0.12 -23.82 -3.03
CA THR A 109 0.57 -24.17 -4.38
C THR A 109 1.92 -23.56 -4.70
N THR A 110 2.11 -22.28 -4.33
CA THR A 110 3.34 -21.53 -4.66
C THR A 110 4.30 -21.44 -3.48
N GLY A 111 3.84 -21.69 -2.26
CA GLY A 111 4.64 -21.52 -1.05
C GLY A 111 4.83 -20.06 -0.64
N ILE A 112 4.02 -19.15 -1.18
CA ILE A 112 4.14 -17.72 -0.93
C ILE A 112 3.24 -17.30 0.22
N HIS A 113 3.81 -16.55 1.17
CA HIS A 113 3.07 -15.94 2.27
C HIS A 113 2.55 -14.58 1.85
N TRP A 114 1.29 -14.30 2.16
CA TRP A 114 0.62 -13.04 1.83
C TRP A 114 0.15 -12.38 3.11
N ILE A 115 0.45 -11.11 3.27
CA ILE A 115 -0.08 -10.30 4.37
C ILE A 115 -0.72 -9.05 3.75
N PRO A 116 -2.03 -9.06 3.51
CA PRO A 116 -2.72 -7.86 3.04
C PRO A 116 -2.80 -6.84 4.18
N VAL A 117 -2.27 -5.64 3.95
CA VAL A 117 -2.31 -4.53 4.89
C VAL A 117 -3.30 -3.50 4.37
N ASP A 118 -4.33 -3.20 5.16
CA ASP A 118 -5.35 -2.22 4.79
C ASP A 118 -5.05 -0.88 5.43
N MET A 119 -5.08 0.17 4.60
CA MET A 119 -4.91 1.55 5.01
C MET A 119 -6.09 2.37 4.53
N ILE A 120 -6.56 3.31 5.34
CA ILE A 120 -7.59 4.26 4.93
C ILE A 120 -6.92 5.61 4.72
N VAL A 121 -7.02 6.12 3.49
CA VAL A 121 -6.40 7.37 3.07
C VAL A 121 -7.48 8.43 2.94
N THR A 122 -7.38 9.47 3.74
CA THR A 122 -8.30 10.61 3.69
C THR A 122 -7.61 11.74 2.94
N TYR A 123 -8.20 12.18 1.83
CA TYR A 123 -7.57 13.21 1.01
C TYR A 123 -8.59 14.04 0.24
N LEU A 124 -8.10 15.19 -0.24
CA LEU A 124 -8.82 16.09 -1.15
C LEU A 124 -8.02 16.21 -2.44
N GLU A 125 -8.71 16.18 -3.56
CA GLU A 125 -8.09 16.49 -4.84
C GLU A 125 -8.08 18.01 -5.01
N GLU A 126 -6.88 18.56 -5.24
CA GLU A 126 -6.72 19.99 -5.50
C GLU A 126 -6.74 20.24 -7.01
N THR A 127 -7.57 21.15 -7.44
CA THR A 127 -7.70 21.51 -8.84
C THR A 127 -6.95 22.80 -9.16
#